data_d288d69f4d3f47ff747231be8e104db0
#
_entry.id   d288d69f4d3f47ff747231be8e104db0
#
_cell.length_a   1.000
_cell.length_b   1.000
_cell.length_c   1.000
_cell.angle_alpha   90.00
_cell.angle_beta   90.00
_cell.angle_gamma   90.00
#
_symmetry.space_group_name_H-M   'P 1'
#
loop_
_entity.id
_entity.type
_entity.pdbx_description
1 polymer ?
#
loop_
_entity_poly.entity_id
_entity_poly.type
_entity_poly.pdbx_seq_one_letter_code
_entity_poly.pdbx_strand_id
1 'polypeptide(L)'
;EGGENCQLHGDEQSEVFLSEIIGAEAYPERHMSMESMYEYGSRAGFWRLYNLFVRYNLPITVFGVTMALQRNPEAVSAMLEANWEVASHAMRWIHFQDMPETQEKKMIHASIQLHQAITGKKPSGWYTGRTSPNTLKLISERDDILYCADSYADDLPYYDLHYSKPLLMVPYTLDTNDMRFVSPQGFNCGEQFFQYLKDAFDVLYAEGATAPKMLSIGLHCRIIGRPARMAALQRFIEYVQSHDQVWCCTREQIALHWKQNFGV
;
A
#
# COMPACT_ATOMS: atom_id res chain seq x y z
N GLU A 1 -4.24 3.05 5.45
CA GLU A 1 -4.86 4.36 5.35
C GLU A 1 -5.66 4.64 6.59
N GLY A 2 -5.79 5.84 6.97
CA GLY A 2 -6.63 6.22 8.09
C GLY A 2 -6.86 7.71 8.08
N GLY A 3 -7.44 8.23 9.12
CA GLY A 3 -7.65 9.65 9.31
C GLY A 3 -6.40 10.42 9.72
N GLU A 4 -5.24 9.85 9.55
CA GLU A 4 -3.96 10.46 9.96
C GLU A 4 -3.59 11.69 9.15
N ASN A 5 -4.17 11.84 7.99
CA ASN A 5 -4.04 13.05 7.19
C ASN A 5 -4.97 14.15 7.64
N CYS A 6 -5.88 13.82 8.52
CA CYS A 6 -6.73 14.79 9.15
C CYS A 6 -6.00 15.25 10.38
N GLN A 7 -5.98 16.50 10.61
CA GLN A 7 -5.34 17.21 11.67
C GLN A 7 -5.74 16.82 13.05
N LEU A 8 -5.41 15.64 13.45
CA LEU A 8 -5.89 15.11 14.70
C LEU A 8 -5.02 15.45 15.89
N HIS A 9 -3.79 15.90 15.68
CA HIS A 9 -2.85 16.10 16.79
C HIS A 9 -1.84 17.19 16.51
N GLY A 10 -2.30 18.43 16.44
CA GLY A 10 -1.41 19.58 16.40
C GLY A 10 -0.81 19.92 15.05
N ASP A 11 -1.29 19.29 14.00
CA ASP A 11 -0.99 19.78 12.67
C ASP A 11 -1.84 21.00 12.38
N GLU A 12 -1.23 22.02 11.84
CA GLU A 12 -1.87 23.32 11.65
C GLU A 12 -2.78 23.39 10.44
N GLN A 13 -2.73 22.39 9.55
CA GLN A 13 -3.49 22.39 8.30
C GLN A 13 -4.03 21.01 7.94
N SER A 14 -5.24 20.95 7.40
CA SER A 14 -5.77 19.76 6.78
C SER A 14 -5.05 19.47 5.48
N GLU A 15 -4.89 18.22 5.14
CA GLU A 15 -4.28 17.84 3.88
C GLU A 15 -5.29 17.75 2.75
N VAL A 16 -4.82 18.13 1.54
CA VAL A 16 -5.65 18.23 0.33
C VAL A 16 -5.43 17.03 -0.56
N PHE A 17 -5.63 15.83 -0.07
CA PHE A 17 -5.26 14.67 -0.89
C PHE A 17 -6.43 13.84 -1.37
N LEU A 18 -7.66 14.23 -1.06
CA LEU A 18 -8.82 13.49 -1.51
C LEU A 18 -9.40 14.12 -2.76
N SER A 19 -9.04 13.57 -3.92
CA SER A 19 -9.63 13.95 -5.21
C SER A 19 -11.15 13.68 -5.28
N GLU A 20 -11.68 12.92 -4.33
CA GLU A 20 -13.12 12.66 -4.20
C GLU A 20 -13.92 13.91 -3.91
N ILE A 21 -13.30 14.94 -3.35
CA ILE A 21 -13.95 16.24 -3.11
C ILE A 21 -13.37 17.24 -4.10
N ILE A 22 -14.13 17.53 -5.14
CA ILE A 22 -13.71 18.48 -6.19
C ILE A 22 -13.48 19.85 -5.57
N GLY A 23 -12.32 20.45 -5.84
CA GLY A 23 -11.94 21.75 -5.31
C GLY A 23 -11.64 21.77 -3.81
N ALA A 24 -11.40 20.59 -3.21
CA ALA A 24 -10.92 20.55 -1.83
C ALA A 24 -9.60 21.32 -1.68
N GLU A 25 -9.54 22.16 -0.66
CA GLU A 25 -8.37 22.95 -0.31
C GLU A 25 -7.91 22.58 1.10
N ALA A 26 -6.65 22.85 1.43
CA ALA A 26 -6.17 22.75 2.80
C ALA A 26 -6.82 23.86 3.65
N TYR A 27 -7.27 23.50 4.82
CA TYR A 27 -7.84 24.42 5.80
C TYR A 27 -6.95 24.49 7.04
N PRO A 28 -6.91 25.61 7.75
CA PRO A 28 -6.14 25.75 8.99
C PRO A 28 -6.71 24.89 10.13
N GLU A 29 -7.88 24.30 9.95
CA GLU A 29 -8.56 23.42 10.89
C GLU A 29 -8.95 22.09 10.25
N ARG A 30 -9.66 21.24 10.98
CA ARG A 30 -10.12 19.93 10.53
C ARG A 30 -11.05 20.05 9.31
N HIS A 31 -10.88 19.13 8.36
CA HIS A 31 -11.77 18.99 7.21
C HIS A 31 -12.74 17.81 7.43
N MET A 32 -13.88 18.07 8.04
CA MET A 32 -14.81 17.03 8.50
C MET A 32 -15.29 16.09 7.39
N SER A 33 -15.51 16.61 6.17
CA SER A 33 -15.92 15.77 5.04
C SER A 33 -14.83 14.79 4.63
N MET A 34 -13.57 15.22 4.60
CA MET A 34 -12.44 14.32 4.31
C MET A 34 -12.26 13.28 5.41
N GLU A 35 -12.32 13.69 6.67
CA GLU A 35 -12.23 12.77 7.80
C GLU A 35 -13.31 11.68 7.72
N SER A 36 -14.55 12.05 7.39
CA SER A 36 -15.64 11.08 7.27
C SER A 36 -15.44 10.08 6.12
N MET A 37 -14.70 10.46 5.08
CA MET A 37 -14.34 9.53 4.00
C MET A 37 -13.29 8.51 4.46
N TYR A 38 -12.30 8.94 5.23
CA TYR A 38 -11.34 8.01 5.87
C TYR A 38 -12.03 7.12 6.90
N GLU A 39 -12.95 7.67 7.71
CA GLU A 39 -13.75 6.88 8.65
C GLU A 39 -14.55 5.78 7.94
N TYR A 40 -15.11 6.05 6.76
CA TYR A 40 -15.76 5.01 5.98
C TYR A 40 -14.78 3.85 5.67
N GLY A 41 -13.54 4.16 5.33
CA GLY A 41 -12.49 3.16 5.11
C GLY A 41 -12.31 2.26 6.33
N SER A 42 -12.17 2.84 7.52
CA SER A 42 -11.97 2.11 8.78
C SER A 42 -13.23 1.36 9.24
N ARG A 43 -14.41 1.98 9.13
CA ARG A 43 -15.65 1.46 9.73
C ARG A 43 -16.38 0.45 8.84
N ALA A 44 -16.26 0.58 7.52
CA ALA A 44 -17.00 -0.25 6.57
C ALA A 44 -16.11 -0.89 5.50
N GLY A 45 -15.24 -0.10 4.86
CA GLY A 45 -14.44 -0.54 3.72
C GLY A 45 -13.46 -1.64 4.07
N PHE A 46 -12.72 -1.47 5.16
CA PHE A 46 -11.78 -2.48 5.66
C PHE A 46 -12.45 -3.83 5.92
N TRP A 47 -13.55 -3.84 6.67
CA TRP A 47 -14.23 -5.07 7.05
C TRP A 47 -14.85 -5.80 5.86
N ARG A 48 -15.28 -5.04 4.85
CA ARG A 48 -15.78 -5.62 3.61
C ARG A 48 -14.65 -6.29 2.82
N LEU A 49 -13.49 -5.66 2.73
CA LEU A 49 -12.30 -6.23 2.10
C LEU A 49 -11.75 -7.42 2.91
N TYR A 50 -11.68 -7.29 4.23
CA TYR A 50 -11.28 -8.37 5.11
C TYR A 50 -12.11 -9.64 4.86
N ASN A 51 -13.43 -9.51 4.90
CA ASN A 51 -14.33 -10.64 4.65
C ASN A 51 -14.17 -11.23 3.24
N LEU A 52 -13.91 -10.40 2.24
CA LEU A 52 -13.66 -10.85 0.87
C LEU A 52 -12.37 -11.66 0.81
N PHE A 53 -11.26 -11.12 1.28
CA PHE A 53 -9.96 -11.77 1.16
C PHE A 53 -9.86 -13.05 2.01
N VAL A 54 -10.43 -13.06 3.20
CA VAL A 54 -10.52 -14.28 4.02
C VAL A 54 -11.35 -15.36 3.32
N ARG A 55 -12.50 -14.99 2.72
CA ARG A 55 -13.35 -15.92 1.96
C ARG A 55 -12.59 -16.60 0.81
N TYR A 56 -11.76 -15.87 0.10
CA TYR A 56 -10.96 -16.39 -1.02
C TYR A 56 -9.58 -16.90 -0.60
N ASN A 57 -9.28 -16.94 0.70
CA ASN A 57 -7.98 -17.35 1.26
C ASN A 57 -6.78 -16.66 0.60
N LEU A 58 -6.87 -15.34 0.44
CA LEU A 58 -5.82 -14.56 -0.20
C LEU A 58 -4.79 -14.05 0.81
N PRO A 59 -3.51 -14.27 0.58
CA PRO A 59 -2.44 -13.60 1.30
C PRO A 59 -2.40 -12.12 0.87
N ILE A 60 -2.36 -11.22 1.84
CA ILE A 60 -2.42 -9.77 1.62
C ILE A 60 -1.22 -9.10 2.27
N THR A 61 -0.63 -8.12 1.58
CA THR A 61 0.26 -7.14 2.19
C THR A 61 -0.53 -5.86 2.47
N VAL A 62 -0.56 -5.45 3.72
CA VAL A 62 -1.13 -4.17 4.15
C VAL A 62 0.01 -3.18 4.37
N PHE A 63 0.06 -2.12 3.57
CA PHE A 63 0.89 -0.97 3.88
C PHE A 63 0.18 -0.10 4.91
N GLY A 64 0.51 -0.31 6.17
CA GLY A 64 -0.12 0.36 7.29
C GLY A 64 0.60 1.66 7.68
N VAL A 65 -0.09 2.80 7.60
CA VAL A 65 0.40 4.03 8.24
C VAL A 65 0.42 3.81 9.73
N THR A 66 1.57 3.97 10.37
CA THR A 66 1.78 3.50 11.74
C THR A 66 0.83 4.16 12.75
N MET A 67 0.56 5.45 12.60
CA MET A 67 -0.44 6.13 13.45
C MET A 67 -1.87 5.65 13.20
N ALA A 68 -2.21 5.25 11.98
CA ALA A 68 -3.51 4.68 11.68
C ALA A 68 -3.68 3.29 12.32
N LEU A 69 -2.63 2.45 12.26
CA LEU A 69 -2.60 1.16 12.96
C LEU A 69 -2.81 1.34 14.47
N GLN A 70 -2.12 2.30 15.08
CA GLN A 70 -2.26 2.61 16.50
C GLN A 70 -3.71 2.97 16.90
N ARG A 71 -4.41 3.67 16.03
CA ARG A 71 -5.78 4.14 16.27
C ARG A 71 -6.86 3.10 15.99
N ASN A 72 -6.51 2.01 15.31
CA ASN A 72 -7.46 0.99 14.93
C ASN A 72 -6.97 -0.42 15.31
N PRO A 73 -6.90 -0.72 16.63
CA PRO A 73 -6.38 -2.00 17.13
C PRO A 73 -7.23 -3.20 16.69
N GLU A 74 -8.54 -3.03 16.48
CA GLU A 74 -9.41 -4.10 15.99
C GLU A 74 -9.03 -4.54 14.56
N ALA A 75 -8.75 -3.59 13.68
CA ALA A 75 -8.28 -3.90 12.34
C ALA A 75 -6.90 -4.58 12.36
N VAL A 76 -6.00 -4.13 13.24
CA VAL A 76 -4.69 -4.77 13.41
C VAL A 76 -4.85 -6.22 13.88
N SER A 77 -5.68 -6.47 14.89
CA SER A 77 -5.97 -7.84 15.36
C SER A 77 -6.45 -8.73 14.21
N ALA A 78 -7.41 -8.24 13.42
CA ALA A 78 -7.95 -8.97 12.29
C ALA A 78 -6.87 -9.28 11.21
N MET A 79 -5.99 -8.33 10.90
CA MET A 79 -4.88 -8.54 9.96
C MET A 79 -3.92 -9.63 10.46
N LEU A 80 -3.58 -9.60 11.75
CA LEU A 80 -2.68 -10.57 12.37
C LEU A 80 -3.32 -11.97 12.46
N GLU A 81 -4.60 -12.06 12.81
CA GLU A 81 -5.38 -13.32 12.83
C GLU A 81 -5.47 -13.96 11.44
N ALA A 82 -5.58 -13.13 10.39
CA ALA A 82 -5.57 -13.59 9.01
C ALA A 82 -4.17 -13.93 8.48
N ASN A 83 -3.13 -13.78 9.30
CA ASN A 83 -1.72 -13.94 8.90
C ASN A 83 -1.30 -13.06 7.71
N TRP A 84 -1.87 -11.86 7.61
CA TRP A 84 -1.47 -10.92 6.59
C TRP A 84 -0.13 -10.27 6.92
N GLU A 85 0.62 -9.92 5.90
CA GLU A 85 1.78 -9.07 6.08
C GLU A 85 1.33 -7.65 6.40
N VAL A 86 1.82 -7.09 7.52
CA VAL A 86 1.68 -5.67 7.83
C VAL A 86 3.02 -5.01 7.60
N ALA A 87 3.18 -4.39 6.44
CA ALA A 87 4.33 -3.59 6.06
C ALA A 87 4.11 -2.12 6.47
N SER A 88 5.17 -1.33 6.52
CA SER A 88 5.09 0.06 6.92
C SER A 88 4.69 0.99 5.77
N HIS A 89 3.79 1.93 6.03
CA HIS A 89 3.53 3.10 5.19
C HIS A 89 4.00 4.39 5.88
N ALA A 90 5.20 4.35 6.45
CA ALA A 90 5.78 5.39 7.28
C ALA A 90 4.93 5.72 8.53
N MET A 91 5.35 6.75 9.29
CA MET A 91 4.64 7.21 10.48
C MET A 91 3.28 7.85 10.12
N ARG A 92 3.28 8.68 9.09
CA ARG A 92 2.15 9.46 8.59
C ARG A 92 2.20 9.51 7.06
N TRP A 93 1.03 9.62 6.42
CA TRP A 93 0.94 9.81 4.99
C TRP A 93 0.99 11.30 4.64
N ILE A 94 2.20 11.86 4.59
CA ILE A 94 2.51 13.26 4.30
C ILE A 94 3.55 13.35 3.19
N HIS A 95 3.79 14.56 2.66
CA HIS A 95 4.92 14.80 1.77
C HIS A 95 6.23 14.83 2.54
N PHE A 96 7.20 14.05 2.09
CA PHE A 96 8.55 14.02 2.65
C PHE A 96 9.55 14.85 1.84
N GLN A 97 9.16 15.33 0.64
CA GLN A 97 10.05 15.96 -0.34
C GLN A 97 11.01 17.00 0.25
N ASP A 98 10.52 17.88 1.11
CA ASP A 98 11.28 18.95 1.71
C ASP A 98 11.70 18.68 3.16
N MET A 99 11.51 17.44 3.64
CA MET A 99 11.83 17.08 5.02
C MET A 99 13.34 16.97 5.22
N PRO A 100 13.92 17.61 6.23
CA PRO A 100 15.34 17.46 6.56
C PRO A 100 15.69 15.99 6.86
N GLU A 101 16.82 15.50 6.33
CA GLU A 101 17.27 14.10 6.51
C GLU A 101 17.25 13.65 7.97
N THR A 102 17.70 14.50 8.88
CA THR A 102 17.73 14.18 10.31
C THR A 102 16.34 14.01 10.94
N GLN A 103 15.35 14.74 10.44
CA GLN A 103 13.96 14.60 10.88
C GLN A 103 13.33 13.34 10.31
N GLU A 104 13.52 13.09 9.01
CA GLU A 104 13.03 11.88 8.35
C GLU A 104 13.61 10.62 8.99
N LYS A 105 14.92 10.58 9.26
CA LYS A 105 15.58 9.48 9.97
C LYS A 105 14.96 9.20 11.34
N LYS A 106 14.63 10.25 12.11
CA LYS A 106 13.94 10.11 13.39
C LYS A 106 12.52 9.54 13.21
N MET A 107 11.78 10.02 12.21
CA MET A 107 10.42 9.55 11.94
C MET A 107 10.41 8.08 11.49
N ILE A 108 11.34 7.68 10.63
CA ILE A 108 11.49 6.27 10.22
C ILE A 108 11.75 5.40 11.46
N HIS A 109 12.70 5.79 12.32
CA HIS A 109 13.01 5.04 13.53
C HIS A 109 11.81 4.91 14.47
N ALA A 110 11.13 6.02 14.75
CA ALA A 110 9.94 6.04 15.61
C ALA A 110 8.79 5.22 15.03
N SER A 111 8.59 5.28 13.70
CA SER A 111 7.61 4.48 12.98
C SER A 111 7.84 2.98 13.20
N ILE A 112 9.06 2.51 13.01
CA ILE A 112 9.40 1.09 13.18
C ILE A 112 9.22 0.63 14.63
N GLN A 113 9.62 1.45 15.60
CA GLN A 113 9.42 1.13 17.02
C GLN A 113 7.94 1.02 17.39
N LEU A 114 7.14 2.00 16.95
CA LEU A 114 5.70 2.01 17.19
C LEU A 114 5.00 0.85 16.48
N HIS A 115 5.38 0.57 15.21
CA HIS A 115 4.88 -0.59 14.46
C HIS A 115 5.13 -1.89 15.22
N GLN A 116 6.36 -2.09 15.73
CA GLN A 116 6.70 -3.27 16.52
C GLN A 116 5.88 -3.37 17.81
N ALA A 117 5.64 -2.25 18.47
CA ALA A 117 4.82 -2.23 19.69
C ALA A 117 3.35 -2.60 19.41
N ILE A 118 2.83 -2.25 18.22
CA ILE A 118 1.43 -2.50 17.82
C ILE A 118 1.26 -3.92 17.30
N THR A 119 2.17 -4.40 16.44
CA THR A 119 2.01 -5.66 15.70
C THR A 119 2.79 -6.83 16.30
N GLY A 120 3.66 -6.58 17.28
CA GLY A 120 4.57 -7.57 17.86
C GLY A 120 5.84 -7.81 17.04
N LYS A 121 5.96 -7.30 15.82
CA LYS A 121 7.14 -7.45 14.97
C LYS A 121 7.47 -6.17 14.20
N LYS A 122 8.74 -6.02 13.82
CA LYS A 122 9.14 -4.93 12.91
C LYS A 122 8.58 -5.18 11.52
N PRO A 123 8.29 -4.13 10.73
CA PRO A 123 7.86 -4.30 9.36
C PRO A 123 8.99 -4.85 8.50
N SER A 124 8.71 -5.85 7.67
CA SER A 124 9.68 -6.37 6.68
C SER A 124 9.78 -5.46 5.46
N GLY A 125 8.70 -4.79 5.11
CA GLY A 125 8.59 -3.92 3.95
C GLY A 125 8.35 -2.47 4.30
N TRP A 126 8.83 -1.58 3.44
CA TRP A 126 8.67 -0.14 3.56
C TRP A 126 8.09 0.48 2.29
N TYR A 127 7.13 1.36 2.46
CA TYR A 127 6.57 2.22 1.42
C TYR A 127 6.22 3.58 2.01
N THR A 128 6.76 4.65 1.45
CA THR A 128 6.45 6.03 1.84
C THR A 128 5.37 6.62 0.92
N GLY A 129 5.47 6.34 -0.38
CA GLY A 129 4.55 6.82 -1.41
C GLY A 129 4.77 8.28 -1.81
N ARG A 130 5.45 9.08 -1.00
CA ARG A 130 5.78 10.50 -1.23
C ARG A 130 7.16 10.82 -0.67
N THR A 131 8.14 10.12 -1.22
CA THR A 131 9.54 10.10 -0.76
C THR A 131 10.20 11.47 -0.84
N SER A 132 11.22 11.67 0.01
CA SER A 132 12.24 12.68 -0.16
C SER A 132 13.44 12.14 -0.97
N PRO A 133 14.39 12.99 -1.38
CA PRO A 133 15.66 12.52 -1.92
C PRO A 133 16.48 11.65 -0.96
N ASN A 134 16.17 11.66 0.33
CA ASN A 134 16.87 10.91 1.36
C ASN A 134 16.25 9.56 1.69
N THR A 135 14.97 9.35 1.40
CA THR A 135 14.19 8.20 1.87
C THR A 135 14.86 6.87 1.55
N LEU A 136 15.19 6.61 0.28
CA LEU A 136 15.76 5.33 -0.13
C LEU A 136 17.15 5.09 0.48
N LYS A 137 17.96 6.15 0.60
CA LYS A 137 19.25 6.10 1.32
C LYS A 137 19.04 5.66 2.77
N LEU A 138 18.13 6.33 3.49
CA LEU A 138 17.84 6.03 4.90
C LEU A 138 17.30 4.62 5.11
N ILE A 139 16.48 4.12 4.17
CA ILE A 139 15.98 2.75 4.21
C ILE A 139 17.09 1.75 3.90
N SER A 140 17.97 2.02 2.93
CA SER A 140 19.09 1.13 2.58
C SER A 140 20.10 0.95 3.72
N GLU A 141 20.23 1.92 4.64
CA GLU A 141 21.08 1.83 5.82
C GLU A 141 20.56 0.83 6.88
N ARG A 142 19.34 0.33 6.72
CA ARG A 142 18.65 -0.49 7.73
C ARG A 142 18.78 -1.98 7.42
N ASP A 143 19.13 -2.75 8.46
CA ASP A 143 19.21 -4.23 8.39
C ASP A 143 17.87 -4.90 8.74
N ASP A 144 16.91 -4.15 9.27
CA ASP A 144 15.61 -4.65 9.70
C ASP A 144 14.49 -4.45 8.66
N ILE A 145 14.79 -3.87 7.50
CA ILE A 145 13.88 -3.75 6.35
C ILE A 145 14.38 -4.68 5.24
N LEU A 146 13.53 -5.60 4.82
CA LEU A 146 13.86 -6.58 3.79
C LEU A 146 13.73 -5.99 2.38
N TYR A 147 12.68 -5.17 2.14
CA TYR A 147 12.41 -4.57 0.84
C TYR A 147 11.80 -3.17 0.96
N CYS A 148 11.97 -2.38 -0.09
CA CYS A 148 11.30 -1.11 -0.27
C CYS A 148 10.38 -1.17 -1.50
N ALA A 149 9.19 -0.57 -1.40
CA ALA A 149 8.22 -0.54 -2.48
C ALA A 149 8.10 0.84 -3.17
N ASP A 150 8.92 1.81 -2.78
CA ASP A 150 8.91 3.17 -3.34
C ASP A 150 9.58 3.22 -4.72
N SER A 151 9.08 2.40 -5.64
CA SER A 151 9.45 2.40 -7.05
C SER A 151 8.26 2.01 -7.91
N TYR A 152 8.22 2.54 -9.12
CA TYR A 152 7.25 2.23 -10.18
C TYR A 152 7.96 1.88 -11.48
N ALA A 153 9.24 1.46 -11.39
CA ALA A 153 10.14 1.40 -12.53
C ALA A 153 10.19 0.05 -13.22
N ASP A 154 9.60 -0.99 -12.67
CA ASP A 154 9.70 -2.34 -13.21
C ASP A 154 8.47 -3.20 -12.83
N ASP A 155 8.23 -4.25 -13.63
CA ASP A 155 7.25 -5.31 -13.36
C ASP A 155 7.84 -6.46 -12.51
N LEU A 156 9.11 -6.36 -12.14
CA LEU A 156 9.82 -7.34 -11.32
C LEU A 156 10.58 -6.66 -10.18
N PRO A 157 10.87 -7.39 -9.08
CA PRO A 157 11.83 -6.91 -8.11
C PRO A 157 13.22 -6.72 -8.72
N TYR A 158 13.97 -5.79 -8.16
CA TYR A 158 15.37 -5.56 -8.54
C TYR A 158 16.16 -4.99 -7.37
N TYR A 159 17.50 -5.05 -7.46
CA TYR A 159 18.37 -4.39 -6.49
C TYR A 159 18.81 -3.03 -6.98
N ASP A 160 18.55 -2.00 -6.18
CA ASP A 160 19.16 -0.68 -6.36
C ASP A 160 20.55 -0.69 -5.69
N LEU A 161 21.58 -0.54 -6.51
CA LEU A 161 22.98 -0.59 -6.10
C LEU A 161 23.61 0.79 -5.88
N HIS A 162 22.82 1.86 -5.96
CA HIS A 162 23.35 3.24 -5.80
C HIS A 162 23.63 3.61 -4.33
N TYR A 163 23.21 2.79 -3.38
CA TYR A 163 23.37 3.03 -1.95
C TYR A 163 24.52 2.21 -1.37
N SER A 164 24.91 2.53 -0.12
CA SER A 164 25.98 1.83 0.60
C SER A 164 25.72 0.34 0.79
N LYS A 165 24.45 -0.05 0.82
CA LYS A 165 24.00 -1.46 0.80
C LYS A 165 23.00 -1.63 -0.33
N PRO A 166 23.04 -2.78 -1.05
CA PRO A 166 22.01 -3.10 -2.04
C PRO A 166 20.61 -3.02 -1.41
N LEU A 167 19.72 -2.23 -2.01
CA LEU A 167 18.34 -2.11 -1.57
C LEU A 167 17.43 -2.93 -2.49
N LEU A 168 16.78 -3.95 -1.94
CA LEU A 168 15.81 -4.72 -2.71
C LEU A 168 14.54 -3.91 -2.92
N MET A 169 14.27 -3.58 -4.17
CA MET A 169 13.05 -2.91 -4.60
C MET A 169 12.02 -3.98 -5.01
N VAL A 170 10.82 -3.92 -4.43
CA VAL A 170 9.64 -4.66 -4.89
C VAL A 170 8.64 -3.60 -5.36
N PRO A 171 8.60 -3.27 -6.67
CA PRO A 171 7.88 -2.11 -7.17
C PRO A 171 6.40 -2.11 -6.81
N TYR A 172 5.87 -0.92 -6.47
CA TYR A 172 4.44 -0.67 -6.32
C TYR A 172 3.83 -0.26 -7.67
N THR A 173 2.53 0.03 -7.70
CA THR A 173 1.85 0.46 -8.91
C THR A 173 0.92 1.64 -8.66
N LEU A 174 0.91 2.57 -9.60
CA LEU A 174 -0.12 3.61 -9.74
C LEU A 174 -1.07 3.31 -10.90
N ASP A 175 -0.76 2.30 -11.70
CA ASP A 175 -1.53 1.93 -12.88
C ASP A 175 -2.71 1.01 -12.53
N THR A 176 -2.45 -0.20 -12.04
CA THR A 176 -3.46 -1.14 -11.53
C THR A 176 -3.85 -0.78 -10.09
N ASN A 177 -4.39 0.41 -9.91
CA ASN A 177 -4.64 1.02 -8.60
C ASN A 177 -6.04 1.65 -8.53
N ASP A 178 -6.78 1.40 -7.46
CA ASP A 178 -8.13 1.92 -7.28
C ASP A 178 -8.18 3.44 -7.08
N MET A 179 -7.04 4.10 -6.80
CA MET A 179 -6.93 5.57 -6.82
C MET A 179 -7.43 6.17 -8.12
N ARG A 180 -7.39 5.43 -9.23
CA ARG A 180 -7.90 5.87 -10.52
C ARG A 180 -9.42 6.06 -10.57
N PHE A 181 -10.18 5.58 -9.57
CA PHE A 181 -11.59 5.98 -9.41
C PHE A 181 -11.77 7.43 -8.98
N VAL A 182 -10.73 8.04 -8.44
CA VAL A 182 -10.78 9.38 -7.84
C VAL A 182 -9.77 10.35 -8.45
N SER A 183 -9.11 9.94 -9.52
CA SER A 183 -8.19 10.78 -10.30
C SER A 183 -8.76 11.07 -11.70
N PRO A 184 -8.40 12.21 -12.32
CA PRO A 184 -8.77 12.51 -13.68
C PRO A 184 -8.37 11.41 -14.66
N GLN A 185 -9.20 11.14 -15.68
CA GLN A 185 -8.99 10.08 -16.67
C GLN A 185 -8.87 8.66 -16.07
N GLY A 186 -9.45 8.45 -14.92
CA GLY A 186 -9.48 7.18 -14.23
C GLY A 186 -10.73 6.35 -14.54
N PHE A 187 -11.12 5.49 -13.59
CA PHE A 187 -12.27 4.62 -13.74
C PHE A 187 -13.57 5.32 -13.33
N ASN A 188 -14.59 5.28 -14.20
CA ASN A 188 -15.91 5.81 -13.89
C ASN A 188 -16.84 4.76 -13.25
N CYS A 189 -16.59 3.47 -13.49
CA CYS A 189 -17.38 2.37 -12.94
C CYS A 189 -16.54 1.12 -12.68
N GLY A 190 -17.11 0.18 -11.93
CA GLY A 190 -16.42 -1.08 -11.60
C GLY A 190 -16.06 -1.92 -12.82
N GLU A 191 -16.83 -1.85 -13.90
CA GLU A 191 -16.55 -2.60 -15.12
C GLU A 191 -15.23 -2.17 -15.77
N GLN A 192 -14.96 -0.88 -15.81
CA GLN A 192 -13.68 -0.38 -16.34
C GLN A 192 -12.50 -0.83 -15.48
N PHE A 193 -12.64 -0.85 -14.17
CA PHE A 193 -11.62 -1.37 -13.26
C PHE A 193 -11.37 -2.87 -13.48
N PHE A 194 -12.44 -3.67 -13.52
CA PHE A 194 -12.35 -5.09 -13.78
C PHE A 194 -11.65 -5.38 -15.11
N GLN A 195 -12.10 -4.74 -16.20
CA GLN A 195 -11.53 -4.96 -17.53
C GLN A 195 -10.06 -4.56 -17.58
N TYR A 196 -9.70 -3.45 -16.96
CA TYR A 196 -8.32 -2.98 -16.93
C TYR A 196 -7.39 -3.95 -16.19
N LEU A 197 -7.82 -4.43 -15.02
CA LEU A 197 -7.05 -5.43 -14.27
C LEU A 197 -6.95 -6.76 -15.02
N LYS A 198 -8.06 -7.16 -15.68
CA LYS A 198 -8.09 -8.38 -16.49
C LYS A 198 -7.10 -8.29 -17.64
N ASP A 199 -7.11 -7.20 -18.39
CA ASP A 199 -6.21 -7.02 -19.55
C ASP A 199 -4.73 -6.99 -19.09
N ALA A 200 -4.42 -6.32 -17.98
CA ALA A 200 -3.08 -6.33 -17.40
C ALA A 200 -2.66 -7.76 -16.99
N PHE A 201 -3.55 -8.49 -16.33
CA PHE A 201 -3.31 -9.88 -15.96
C PHE A 201 -3.08 -10.76 -17.19
N ASP A 202 -3.91 -10.66 -18.22
CA ASP A 202 -3.83 -11.50 -19.43
C ASP A 202 -2.49 -11.31 -20.18
N VAL A 203 -2.03 -10.05 -20.27
CA VAL A 203 -0.74 -9.74 -20.88
C VAL A 203 0.41 -10.38 -20.09
N LEU A 204 0.46 -10.13 -18.77
CA LEU A 204 1.53 -10.65 -17.94
C LEU A 204 1.47 -12.18 -17.79
N TYR A 205 0.28 -12.76 -17.80
CA TYR A 205 0.08 -14.21 -17.78
C TYR A 205 0.60 -14.86 -19.06
N ALA A 206 0.35 -14.25 -20.22
CA ALA A 206 0.89 -14.72 -21.51
C ALA A 206 2.42 -14.59 -21.57
N GLU A 207 2.99 -13.49 -21.08
CA GLU A 207 4.44 -13.31 -20.95
C GLU A 207 5.06 -14.32 -19.99
N GLY A 208 4.33 -14.68 -18.94
CA GLY A 208 4.73 -15.63 -17.91
C GLY A 208 5.11 -17.02 -18.43
N ALA A 209 4.65 -17.40 -19.61
CA ALA A 209 5.04 -18.65 -20.27
C ALA A 209 6.56 -18.75 -20.52
N THR A 210 7.24 -17.61 -20.69
CA THR A 210 8.68 -17.54 -20.96
C THR A 210 9.45 -16.69 -19.94
N ALA A 211 8.82 -15.69 -19.36
CA ALA A 211 9.42 -14.73 -18.44
C ALA A 211 8.38 -14.28 -17.39
N PRO A 212 8.24 -15.03 -16.28
CA PRO A 212 7.28 -14.68 -15.22
C PRO A 212 7.42 -13.24 -14.76
N LYS A 213 6.27 -12.60 -14.53
CA LYS A 213 6.14 -11.20 -14.11
C LYS A 213 5.36 -11.10 -12.80
N MET A 214 5.45 -9.94 -12.17
CA MET A 214 4.69 -9.59 -10.98
C MET A 214 3.57 -8.61 -11.35
N LEU A 215 2.33 -8.92 -10.97
CA LEU A 215 1.22 -7.96 -11.01
C LEU A 215 0.97 -7.44 -9.60
N SER A 216 1.13 -6.15 -9.40
CA SER A 216 0.78 -5.45 -8.17
C SER A 216 -0.53 -4.70 -8.33
N ILE A 217 -1.45 -4.81 -7.35
CA ILE A 217 -2.73 -4.11 -7.38
C ILE A 217 -2.85 -3.27 -6.12
N GLY A 218 -2.93 -1.95 -6.28
CA GLY A 218 -3.09 -1.01 -5.19
C GLY A 218 -4.56 -0.83 -4.81
N LEU A 219 -4.89 -1.03 -3.53
CA LEU A 219 -6.26 -0.94 -3.03
C LEU A 219 -6.32 -0.08 -1.77
N HIS A 220 -7.36 0.74 -1.68
CA HIS A 220 -7.61 1.64 -0.55
C HIS A 220 -9.00 1.36 0.04
N CYS A 221 -9.07 1.10 1.33
CA CYS A 221 -10.32 0.70 2.00
C CYS A 221 -11.49 1.67 1.74
N ARG A 222 -11.21 2.99 1.71
CA ARG A 222 -12.24 4.00 1.44
C ARG A 222 -12.71 4.04 -0.01
N ILE A 223 -11.90 3.53 -0.96
CA ILE A 223 -12.16 3.59 -2.40
C ILE A 223 -12.79 2.30 -2.89
N ILE A 224 -12.03 1.21 -2.93
CA ILE A 224 -12.53 -0.08 -3.44
C ILE A 224 -13.53 -0.73 -2.48
N GLY A 225 -13.46 -0.42 -1.19
CA GLY A 225 -14.40 -0.91 -0.19
C GLY A 225 -15.85 -0.41 -0.36
N ARG A 226 -16.12 0.49 -1.31
CA ARG A 226 -17.49 0.89 -1.70
C ARG A 226 -18.18 -0.27 -2.43
N PRO A 227 -19.48 -0.55 -2.16
CA PRO A 227 -20.14 -1.77 -2.64
C PRO A 227 -20.04 -2.00 -4.15
N ALA A 228 -20.32 -0.97 -4.95
CA ALA A 228 -20.29 -1.10 -6.41
C ALA A 228 -18.89 -1.37 -6.97
N ARG A 229 -17.86 -0.75 -6.37
CA ARG A 229 -16.46 -0.96 -6.79
C ARG A 229 -15.96 -2.33 -6.36
N MET A 230 -16.30 -2.76 -5.15
CA MET A 230 -15.87 -4.05 -4.62
C MET A 230 -16.41 -5.24 -5.42
N ALA A 231 -17.59 -5.13 -6.01
CA ALA A 231 -18.13 -6.17 -6.89
C ALA A 231 -17.20 -6.47 -8.09
N ALA A 232 -16.52 -5.44 -8.60
CA ALA A 232 -15.53 -5.61 -9.66
C ALA A 232 -14.26 -6.30 -9.17
N LEU A 233 -13.78 -5.95 -7.98
CA LEU A 233 -12.64 -6.62 -7.34
C LEU A 233 -12.93 -8.11 -7.11
N GLN A 234 -14.12 -8.45 -6.61
CA GLN A 234 -14.51 -9.84 -6.42
C GLN A 234 -14.46 -10.62 -7.73
N ARG A 235 -15.04 -10.11 -8.82
CA ARG A 235 -14.97 -10.76 -10.13
C ARG A 235 -13.55 -10.95 -10.63
N PHE A 236 -12.68 -9.98 -10.37
CA PHE A 236 -11.27 -10.10 -10.74
C PHE A 236 -10.55 -11.19 -9.93
N ILE A 237 -10.80 -11.29 -8.63
CA ILE A 237 -10.26 -12.38 -7.81
C ILE A 237 -10.72 -13.74 -8.34
N GLU A 238 -12.01 -13.89 -8.63
CA GLU A 238 -12.58 -15.13 -9.21
C GLU A 238 -11.94 -15.46 -10.57
N TYR A 239 -11.70 -14.44 -11.39
CA TYR A 239 -11.00 -14.58 -12.68
C TYR A 239 -9.57 -15.08 -12.50
N VAL A 240 -8.78 -14.47 -11.62
CA VAL A 240 -7.40 -14.90 -11.33
C VAL A 240 -7.37 -16.33 -10.80
N GLN A 241 -8.27 -16.69 -9.89
CA GLN A 241 -8.34 -18.04 -9.30
C GLN A 241 -8.78 -19.13 -10.30
N SER A 242 -9.33 -18.75 -11.46
CA SER A 242 -9.64 -19.69 -12.53
C SER A 242 -8.43 -20.04 -13.41
N HIS A 243 -7.27 -19.47 -13.16
CA HIS A 243 -6.04 -19.70 -13.93
C HIS A 243 -5.02 -20.50 -13.10
N ASP A 244 -4.39 -21.48 -13.74
CA ASP A 244 -3.30 -22.24 -13.15
C ASP A 244 -1.99 -21.45 -13.16
N GLN A 245 -1.01 -21.87 -12.36
CA GLN A 245 0.34 -21.28 -12.32
C GLN A 245 0.39 -19.80 -11.91
N VAL A 246 -0.59 -19.35 -11.16
CA VAL A 246 -0.62 -18.02 -10.54
C VAL A 246 -0.25 -18.14 -9.07
N TRP A 247 0.80 -17.45 -8.68
CA TRP A 247 1.22 -17.38 -7.29
C TRP A 247 0.68 -16.11 -6.63
N CYS A 248 -0.44 -16.23 -5.92
CA CYS A 248 -0.92 -15.17 -5.04
C CYS A 248 -0.10 -15.21 -3.75
N CYS A 249 0.55 -14.11 -3.41
CA CYS A 249 1.49 -14.06 -2.29
C CYS A 249 1.60 -12.66 -1.69
N THR A 250 2.22 -12.57 -0.49
CA THR A 250 2.60 -11.28 0.09
C THR A 250 3.87 -10.74 -0.56
N ARG A 251 4.11 -9.45 -0.38
CA ARG A 251 5.35 -8.82 -0.88
C ARG A 251 6.59 -9.32 -0.12
N GLU A 252 6.45 -9.65 1.16
CA GLU A 252 7.51 -10.30 1.92
C GLU A 252 7.91 -11.64 1.30
N GLN A 253 6.92 -12.45 0.88
CA GLN A 253 7.19 -13.72 0.18
C GLN A 253 7.89 -13.50 -1.17
N ILE A 254 7.51 -12.49 -1.94
CA ILE A 254 8.19 -12.09 -3.17
C ILE A 254 9.64 -11.69 -2.87
N ALA A 255 9.85 -10.85 -1.86
CA ALA A 255 11.18 -10.36 -1.49
C ALA A 255 12.10 -11.50 -1.02
N LEU A 256 11.59 -12.43 -0.22
CA LEU A 256 12.33 -13.61 0.21
C LEU A 256 12.70 -14.53 -0.97
N HIS A 257 11.74 -14.78 -1.86
CA HIS A 257 11.97 -15.55 -3.08
C HIS A 257 13.05 -14.90 -3.96
N TRP A 258 12.96 -13.59 -4.14
CA TRP A 258 13.92 -12.84 -4.95
C TRP A 258 15.32 -12.87 -4.35
N LYS A 259 15.42 -12.64 -3.05
CA LYS A 259 16.69 -12.71 -2.31
C LYS A 259 17.33 -14.09 -2.39
N GLN A 260 16.54 -15.14 -2.34
CA GLN A 260 17.05 -16.52 -2.40
C GLN A 260 17.56 -16.90 -3.79
N ASN A 261 16.91 -16.42 -4.86
CA ASN A 261 17.21 -16.88 -6.22
C ASN A 261 18.05 -15.88 -7.03
N PHE A 262 18.01 -14.59 -6.69
CA PHE A 262 18.65 -13.51 -7.43
C PHE A 262 19.43 -12.54 -6.52
N GLY A 263 19.82 -13.00 -5.34
CA GLY A 263 20.55 -12.18 -4.36
C GLY A 263 21.91 -11.71 -4.88
N VAL A 264 22.33 -10.49 -4.50
CA VAL A 264 23.62 -9.85 -4.82
C VAL A 264 24.51 -9.80 -3.61
#